data_e56fd3da107f3953a3f20c9eb0f5b294
#
_entry.id   e56fd3da107f3953a3f20c9eb0f5b294
#
_cell.length_a   1.000
_cell.length_b   1.000
_cell.length_c   1.000
_cell.angle_alpha   90.00
_cell.angle_beta   90.00
_cell.angle_gamma   90.00
#
_symmetry.space_group_name_H-M   'P 1'
#
loop_
_entity.id
_entity.type
_entity.pdbx_description
1 polymer ?
#
loop_
_entity_poly.entity_id
_entity_poly.type
_entity_poly.pdbx_seq_one_letter_code
_entity_poly.pdbx_strand_id
1 'polypeptide(L)'
;MTNYRRRTINVAAAGILLFLFTALIPYGQRVSFTAEAGELQCIDYDEEENTITVNCSATFQDVIQTIDDSDILENLGNGEYILKANLEVADGITFEMTSSNAGGADNLQYLKLAGENGIIVYGQILIDGVKITSWDVPDDDVIEQTINGTIRRGYIQFAGSEGSQILNSDFGYLGYQDFGRRGFDLFGEDGSHDMVIRGSKFHDMWFAFYSNGAYNIVVDGNEYYNNIKYALDPHTGTHDMTITNNWVHHNPLGIICSLDCYNILIEGNRVEHNIDYGIFFSRNMHDSIARNNHIYNSSIGITVAESPNNQIYNNRIEDITSQAIRLFNPELPDDGLTEGNLVYNNIIINSENGIGAASSHNNILESNTFSNMESSEYRLSGGSSIIIRGQHFDNALISHEGYAIDSHVEILDSGIIEVREGAIDEEEEQDEEEEEEGEIEGDSYNTDIQPYRRTLSDGDDITINNSS
;
A
#
# COMPACT_ATOMS: atom_id res chain seq x y z
N MET A 1 22.24 -27.76 11.87
CA MET A 1 22.87 -28.36 10.68
C MET A 1 21.83 -29.24 10.01
N THR A 2 21.07 -28.75 9.10
CA THR A 2 20.16 -29.55 8.24
C THR A 2 20.16 -28.90 6.87
N ASN A 3 20.72 -29.62 5.92
CA ASN A 3 20.94 -29.23 4.54
C ASN A 3 19.60 -29.10 3.80
N TYR A 4 19.24 -27.90 3.35
CA TYR A 4 18.25 -27.72 2.30
C TYR A 4 18.94 -27.86 0.93
N ARG A 5 18.64 -28.95 0.22
CA ARG A 5 19.05 -29.18 -1.16
C ARG A 5 18.13 -28.35 -2.07
N ARG A 6 18.72 -27.42 -2.79
CA ARG A 6 18.12 -26.80 -3.99
C ARG A 6 17.73 -27.91 -4.98
N ARG A 7 16.47 -28.02 -5.33
CA ARG A 7 16.00 -28.74 -6.51
C ARG A 7 15.84 -27.74 -7.64
N THR A 8 16.77 -27.78 -8.58
CA THR A 8 16.62 -27.20 -9.91
C THR A 8 15.57 -28.03 -10.65
N ILE A 9 14.43 -27.45 -10.98
CA ILE A 9 13.48 -28.06 -11.91
C ILE A 9 13.79 -27.47 -13.28
N ASN A 10 14.40 -28.28 -14.13
CA ASN A 10 14.48 -28.02 -15.56
C ASN A 10 13.09 -28.24 -16.14
N VAL A 11 12.45 -27.21 -16.64
CA VAL A 11 11.28 -27.33 -17.50
C VAL A 11 11.78 -27.79 -18.88
N ALA A 12 11.71 -29.09 -19.10
CA ALA A 12 11.86 -29.67 -20.42
C ALA A 12 10.47 -29.86 -21.03
N ALA A 13 10.35 -29.42 -22.25
CA ALA A 13 9.25 -29.52 -23.18
C ALA A 13 8.19 -30.58 -22.88
N ALA A 14 6.94 -30.20 -22.99
CA ALA A 14 5.76 -31.07 -22.95
C ALA A 14 5.90 -32.22 -23.95
N GLY A 15 6.32 -33.39 -23.45
CA GLY A 15 6.29 -34.62 -24.16
C GLY A 15 4.93 -35.28 -23.94
N ILE A 16 4.18 -35.40 -25.00
CA ILE A 16 2.91 -36.15 -25.04
C ILE A 16 3.20 -37.61 -24.64
N LEU A 17 2.69 -38.01 -23.47
CA LEU A 17 2.78 -39.41 -23.02
C LEU A 17 1.67 -40.20 -23.73
N LEU A 18 2.06 -40.91 -24.78
CA LEU A 18 1.21 -41.84 -25.51
C LEU A 18 1.07 -43.14 -24.69
N PHE A 19 -0.07 -43.35 -24.04
CA PHE A 19 -0.41 -44.66 -23.49
C PHE A 19 -0.85 -45.59 -24.61
N LEU A 20 0.00 -46.57 -24.96
CA LEU A 20 -0.31 -47.68 -25.86
C LEU A 20 -1.19 -48.69 -25.08
N PHE A 21 -2.50 -48.64 -25.28
CA PHE A 21 -3.36 -49.80 -25.04
C PHE A 21 -3.34 -50.68 -26.30
N THR A 22 -2.68 -51.80 -26.24
CA THR A 22 -2.77 -52.85 -27.27
C THR A 22 -4.10 -53.63 -27.07
N ALA A 23 -5.15 -53.14 -27.72
CA ALA A 23 -6.32 -53.96 -28.00
C ALA A 23 -6.27 -54.38 -29.48
N LEU A 24 -6.27 -55.68 -29.74
CA LEU A 24 -6.35 -56.26 -31.09
C LEU A 24 -7.68 -55.82 -31.75
N ILE A 25 -7.59 -54.88 -32.74
CA ILE A 25 -8.69 -54.53 -33.63
C ILE A 25 -8.29 -55.00 -35.04
N PRO A 26 -9.21 -55.68 -35.78
CA PRO A 26 -8.89 -56.20 -37.11
C PRO A 26 -8.77 -55.07 -38.14
N TYR A 27 -7.97 -55.37 -39.10
CA TYR A 27 -7.61 -54.55 -40.27
C TYR A 27 -8.75 -53.69 -40.85
N GLY A 28 -8.51 -52.36 -40.94
CA GLY A 28 -9.13 -51.53 -41.94
C GLY A 28 -9.95 -50.33 -41.50
N GLN A 29 -9.39 -49.45 -40.69
CA GLN A 29 -9.68 -47.98 -40.77
C GLN A 29 -8.63 -47.26 -39.88
N ARG A 30 -7.73 -46.51 -40.53
CA ARG A 30 -6.91 -45.49 -39.86
C ARG A 30 -7.82 -44.31 -39.58
N VAL A 31 -8.22 -44.15 -38.36
CA VAL A 31 -8.78 -42.88 -37.87
C VAL A 31 -7.56 -42.01 -37.59
N SER A 32 -7.21 -41.12 -38.48
CA SER A 32 -6.28 -40.05 -38.21
C SER A 32 -7.02 -38.99 -37.37
N PHE A 33 -6.74 -38.94 -36.06
CA PHE A 33 -7.05 -37.75 -35.29
C PHE A 33 -6.02 -36.69 -35.71
N THR A 34 -6.36 -35.83 -36.62
CA THR A 34 -5.76 -34.52 -36.73
C THR A 34 -6.37 -33.71 -35.55
N ALA A 35 -5.63 -33.61 -34.46
CA ALA A 35 -5.83 -32.48 -33.60
C ALA A 35 -5.45 -31.27 -34.48
N GLU A 36 -6.39 -30.52 -34.98
CA GLU A 36 -6.18 -29.16 -35.39
C GLU A 36 -5.74 -28.45 -34.09
N ALA A 37 -4.47 -28.17 -33.99
CA ALA A 37 -4.01 -27.10 -33.15
C ALA A 37 -4.64 -25.85 -33.78
N GLY A 38 -5.79 -25.40 -33.24
CA GLY A 38 -6.32 -24.10 -33.58
C GLY A 38 -5.22 -23.09 -33.36
N GLU A 39 -4.91 -22.27 -34.36
CA GLU A 39 -4.09 -21.08 -34.12
C GLU A 39 -4.82 -20.31 -33.00
N LEU A 40 -4.15 -20.09 -31.87
CA LEU A 40 -4.64 -19.21 -30.82
C LEU A 40 -4.99 -17.89 -31.49
N GLN A 41 -6.24 -17.49 -31.42
CA GLN A 41 -6.64 -16.16 -31.90
C GLN A 41 -5.90 -15.13 -31.07
N CYS A 42 -5.50 -14.02 -31.68
CA CYS A 42 -4.80 -12.94 -30.98
C CYS A 42 -5.65 -12.36 -29.86
N ILE A 43 -6.94 -12.20 -30.11
CA ILE A 43 -7.96 -11.76 -29.15
C ILE A 43 -9.09 -12.75 -29.23
N ASP A 44 -9.46 -13.34 -28.10
CA ASP A 44 -10.50 -14.35 -27.99
C ASP A 44 -11.48 -14.00 -26.88
N TYR A 45 -12.75 -14.39 -27.02
CA TYR A 45 -13.76 -14.23 -25.98
C TYR A 45 -14.30 -15.61 -25.59
N ASP A 46 -14.18 -15.91 -24.31
CA ASP A 46 -14.76 -17.09 -23.69
C ASP A 46 -16.10 -16.71 -23.03
N GLU A 47 -17.20 -17.24 -23.60
CA GLU A 47 -18.55 -16.97 -23.09
C GLU A 47 -18.80 -17.63 -21.73
N GLU A 48 -18.17 -18.78 -21.43
CA GLU A 48 -18.36 -19.51 -20.17
C GLU A 48 -17.71 -18.76 -19.00
N GLU A 49 -16.50 -18.23 -19.21
CA GLU A 49 -15.74 -17.46 -18.21
C GLU A 49 -16.04 -15.95 -18.30
N ASN A 50 -16.82 -15.50 -19.27
CA ASN A 50 -17.09 -14.09 -19.56
C ASN A 50 -15.80 -13.25 -19.63
N THR A 51 -14.82 -13.72 -20.38
CA THR A 51 -13.48 -13.13 -20.41
C THR A 51 -12.96 -12.93 -21.83
N ILE A 52 -12.51 -11.71 -22.12
CA ILE A 52 -11.74 -11.39 -23.32
C ILE A 52 -10.27 -11.62 -22.98
N THR A 53 -9.59 -12.51 -23.70
CA THR A 53 -8.16 -12.77 -23.54
C THR A 53 -7.38 -12.19 -24.71
N VAL A 54 -6.37 -11.36 -24.39
CA VAL A 54 -5.42 -10.81 -25.35
C VAL A 54 -4.14 -11.65 -25.30
N ASN A 55 -3.89 -12.43 -26.37
CA ASN A 55 -2.81 -13.41 -26.49
C ASN A 55 -1.64 -12.95 -27.38
N CYS A 56 -1.68 -11.73 -27.88
CA CYS A 56 -0.61 -11.14 -28.69
C CYS A 56 -0.48 -9.65 -28.36
N SER A 57 0.63 -9.03 -28.71
CA SER A 57 0.75 -7.57 -28.55
C SER A 57 -0.31 -6.86 -29.38
N ALA A 58 -1.14 -6.09 -28.73
CA ALA A 58 -2.33 -5.46 -29.30
C ALA A 58 -2.68 -4.13 -28.60
N THR A 59 -3.56 -3.38 -29.20
CA THR A 59 -4.16 -2.16 -28.65
C THR A 59 -5.61 -2.37 -28.28
N PHE A 60 -6.20 -1.46 -27.51
CA PHE A 60 -7.63 -1.49 -27.23
C PHE A 60 -8.49 -1.36 -28.50
N GLN A 61 -7.97 -0.68 -29.54
CA GLN A 61 -8.61 -0.58 -30.84
C GLN A 61 -8.72 -1.95 -31.54
N ASP A 62 -7.74 -2.83 -31.35
CA ASP A 62 -7.79 -4.19 -31.89
C ASP A 62 -8.86 -5.03 -31.17
N VAL A 63 -9.04 -4.83 -29.85
CA VAL A 63 -10.16 -5.43 -29.09
C VAL A 63 -11.50 -4.96 -29.63
N ILE A 64 -11.68 -3.64 -29.86
CA ILE A 64 -12.92 -3.08 -30.41
C ILE A 64 -13.23 -3.69 -31.79
N GLN A 65 -12.22 -3.89 -32.63
CA GLN A 65 -12.41 -4.44 -33.97
C GLN A 65 -12.70 -5.94 -33.99
N THR A 66 -12.19 -6.66 -32.98
CA THR A 66 -12.35 -8.12 -32.89
C THR A 66 -13.67 -8.49 -32.17
N ILE A 67 -13.98 -7.76 -31.09
CA ILE A 67 -15.20 -7.94 -30.30
C ILE A 67 -16.26 -6.99 -30.85
N ASP A 68 -16.89 -7.36 -31.94
CA ASP A 68 -17.99 -6.61 -32.58
C ASP A 68 -19.36 -7.06 -32.02
N ASP A 69 -19.45 -7.01 -30.66
CA ASP A 69 -20.65 -7.38 -29.91
C ASP A 69 -20.88 -6.38 -28.75
N SER A 70 -21.99 -5.65 -28.85
CA SER A 70 -22.37 -4.65 -27.86
C SER A 70 -22.83 -5.24 -26.52
N ASP A 71 -23.12 -6.53 -26.45
CA ASP A 71 -23.46 -7.22 -25.22
C ASP A 71 -22.17 -7.53 -24.41
N ILE A 72 -21.00 -7.46 -25.06
CA ILE A 72 -19.68 -7.67 -24.44
C ILE A 72 -18.93 -6.34 -24.29
N LEU A 73 -18.83 -5.55 -25.36
CA LEU A 73 -18.14 -4.26 -25.40
C LEU A 73 -19.01 -3.20 -26.09
N GLU A 74 -19.68 -2.37 -25.30
CA GLU A 74 -20.58 -1.34 -25.81
C GLU A 74 -19.87 -0.04 -26.11
N ASN A 75 -20.00 0.47 -27.33
CA ASN A 75 -19.44 1.75 -27.73
C ASN A 75 -20.47 2.87 -27.54
N LEU A 76 -20.20 3.79 -26.60
CA LEU A 76 -21.07 4.94 -26.31
C LEU A 76 -20.74 6.17 -27.18
N GLY A 77 -19.71 6.08 -28.02
CA GLY A 77 -19.19 7.20 -28.81
C GLY A 77 -18.18 8.06 -28.06
N ASN A 78 -17.49 8.94 -28.78
CA ASN A 78 -16.50 9.89 -28.22
C ASN A 78 -15.34 9.24 -27.43
N GLY A 79 -15.02 7.96 -27.70
CA GLY A 79 -14.00 7.23 -26.97
C GLY A 79 -14.45 6.65 -25.63
N GLU A 80 -15.76 6.58 -25.39
CA GLU A 80 -16.33 5.97 -24.19
C GLU A 80 -16.86 4.57 -24.48
N TYR A 81 -16.55 3.62 -23.59
CA TYR A 81 -16.95 2.22 -23.74
C TYR A 81 -17.42 1.64 -22.41
N ILE A 82 -18.37 0.70 -22.45
CA ILE A 82 -18.73 -0.18 -21.34
C ILE A 82 -18.20 -1.57 -21.64
N LEU A 83 -17.30 -2.07 -20.79
CA LEU A 83 -16.80 -3.44 -20.83
C LEU A 83 -17.63 -4.30 -19.89
N LYS A 84 -18.35 -5.27 -20.46
CA LYS A 84 -19.27 -6.17 -19.75
C LYS A 84 -18.68 -7.58 -19.54
N ALA A 85 -17.38 -7.72 -19.78
CA ALA A 85 -16.59 -8.92 -19.58
C ALA A 85 -15.30 -8.57 -18.82
N ASN A 86 -14.59 -9.57 -18.29
CA ASN A 86 -13.22 -9.39 -17.87
C ASN A 86 -12.32 -9.17 -19.09
N LEU A 87 -11.21 -8.46 -18.87
CA LEU A 87 -10.16 -8.29 -19.87
C LEU A 87 -8.87 -8.87 -19.32
N GLU A 88 -8.37 -9.93 -19.90
CA GLU A 88 -7.14 -10.61 -19.51
C GLU A 88 -6.01 -10.35 -20.50
N VAL A 89 -4.86 -9.90 -20.01
CA VAL A 89 -3.64 -9.70 -20.78
C VAL A 89 -2.69 -10.85 -20.47
N ALA A 90 -2.48 -11.74 -21.45
CA ALA A 90 -1.68 -12.95 -21.28
C ALA A 90 -0.21 -12.62 -21.00
N ASP A 91 0.49 -13.58 -20.37
CA ASP A 91 1.91 -13.45 -20.07
C ASP A 91 2.79 -13.28 -21.34
N GLY A 92 3.84 -12.48 -21.19
CA GLY A 92 4.85 -12.24 -22.23
C GLY A 92 4.40 -11.34 -23.39
N ILE A 93 3.24 -10.72 -23.33
CA ILE A 93 2.75 -9.78 -24.34
C ILE A 93 2.62 -8.35 -23.80
N THR A 94 2.51 -7.38 -24.71
CA THR A 94 2.22 -5.98 -24.38
C THR A 94 0.85 -5.58 -24.90
N PHE A 95 0.03 -5.01 -24.05
CA PHE A 95 -1.27 -4.45 -24.38
C PHE A 95 -1.29 -2.94 -24.14
N GLU A 96 -1.86 -2.18 -25.07
CA GLU A 96 -1.93 -0.71 -24.97
C GLU A 96 -3.37 -0.22 -24.87
N MET A 97 -3.63 0.60 -23.87
CA MET A 97 -4.88 1.35 -23.66
C MET A 97 -4.54 2.84 -23.58
N THR A 98 -4.67 3.56 -24.70
CA THR A 98 -4.17 4.92 -24.78
C THR A 98 -5.23 5.89 -25.28
N SER A 99 -5.17 7.13 -24.78
CA SER A 99 -6.02 8.18 -25.32
C SER A 99 -5.31 8.95 -26.42
N SER A 100 -6.09 9.47 -27.36
CA SER A 100 -5.55 10.37 -28.41
C SER A 100 -4.96 11.66 -27.82
N ASN A 101 -5.40 12.09 -26.64
CA ASN A 101 -4.89 13.25 -25.94
C ASN A 101 -3.49 13.01 -25.37
N ALA A 102 -3.15 11.76 -25.05
CA ALA A 102 -1.82 11.34 -24.65
C ALA A 102 -0.87 11.10 -25.85
N GLY A 103 -1.38 11.25 -27.09
CA GLY A 103 -0.62 10.96 -28.31
C GLY A 103 -0.60 9.48 -28.71
N GLY A 104 -1.43 8.67 -28.06
CA GLY A 104 -1.57 7.25 -28.34
C GLY A 104 -2.31 6.94 -29.64
N ALA A 105 -2.26 5.67 -30.05
CA ALA A 105 -2.92 5.18 -31.26
C ALA A 105 -4.43 5.01 -31.08
N ASP A 106 -4.86 4.74 -29.87
CA ASP A 106 -6.28 4.58 -29.52
C ASP A 106 -6.95 5.93 -29.30
N ASN A 107 -8.27 5.92 -29.36
CA ASN A 107 -9.09 7.05 -28.94
C ASN A 107 -9.90 6.67 -27.67
N LEU A 108 -9.32 5.87 -26.78
CA LEU A 108 -9.97 5.47 -25.55
C LEU A 108 -9.90 6.63 -24.55
N GLN A 109 -11.03 7.22 -24.22
CA GLN A 109 -11.11 8.31 -23.23
C GLN A 109 -11.62 7.80 -21.89
N TYR A 110 -12.61 6.93 -21.91
CA TYR A 110 -13.26 6.43 -20.72
C TYR A 110 -13.69 4.97 -20.89
N LEU A 111 -13.19 4.08 -20.05
CA LEU A 111 -13.61 2.70 -19.92
C LEU A 111 -14.41 2.50 -18.64
N LYS A 112 -15.64 2.06 -18.79
CA LYS A 112 -16.58 1.74 -17.72
C LYS A 112 -16.61 0.22 -17.52
N LEU A 113 -16.17 -0.28 -16.37
CA LEU A 113 -16.19 -1.71 -16.04
C LEU A 113 -17.54 -2.06 -15.44
N ALA A 114 -18.37 -2.79 -16.17
CA ALA A 114 -19.71 -3.17 -15.74
C ALA A 114 -19.67 -4.17 -14.57
N GLY A 115 -20.35 -3.85 -13.47
CA GLY A 115 -20.43 -4.72 -12.31
C GLY A 115 -19.07 -5.04 -11.70
N GLU A 116 -18.77 -6.32 -11.51
CA GLU A 116 -17.53 -6.82 -10.92
C GLU A 116 -16.44 -7.25 -11.94
N ASN A 117 -16.60 -6.88 -13.22
CA ASN A 117 -15.61 -7.21 -14.23
C ASN A 117 -14.29 -6.46 -13.98
N GLY A 118 -13.18 -7.14 -14.22
CA GLY A 118 -11.84 -6.62 -13.96
C GLY A 118 -10.92 -6.63 -15.17
N ILE A 119 -9.82 -5.91 -15.04
CA ILE A 119 -8.67 -6.00 -15.94
C ILE A 119 -7.59 -6.79 -15.20
N ILE A 120 -7.19 -7.93 -15.77
CA ILE A 120 -6.22 -8.86 -15.18
C ILE A 120 -4.98 -8.90 -16.08
N VAL A 121 -3.82 -8.56 -15.53
CA VAL A 121 -2.59 -8.39 -16.31
C VAL A 121 -1.54 -9.38 -15.84
N TYR A 122 -1.25 -10.38 -16.65
CA TYR A 122 -0.11 -11.28 -16.47
C TYR A 122 1.12 -10.78 -17.26
N GLY A 123 0.91 -10.19 -18.43
CA GLY A 123 1.94 -9.59 -19.25
C GLY A 123 2.21 -8.12 -18.90
N GLN A 124 2.43 -7.31 -19.90
CA GLN A 124 2.68 -5.87 -19.78
C GLN A 124 1.49 -5.07 -20.28
N ILE A 125 1.12 -4.00 -19.56
CA ILE A 125 0.12 -3.03 -20.02
C ILE A 125 0.66 -1.60 -20.00
N LEU A 126 0.32 -0.84 -21.03
CA LEU A 126 0.45 0.61 -21.06
C LEU A 126 -0.95 1.22 -20.96
N ILE A 127 -1.24 1.97 -19.87
CA ILE A 127 -2.44 2.79 -19.77
C ILE A 127 -2.01 4.26 -19.73
N ASP A 128 -2.39 5.06 -20.72
CA ASP A 128 -2.00 6.47 -20.78
C ASP A 128 -3.16 7.40 -21.18
N GLY A 129 -3.52 8.30 -20.27
CA GLY A 129 -4.54 9.31 -20.47
C GLY A 129 -5.98 8.78 -20.48
N VAL A 130 -6.24 7.63 -19.87
CA VAL A 130 -7.54 6.95 -19.86
C VAL A 130 -8.21 7.10 -18.50
N LYS A 131 -9.53 7.34 -18.49
CA LYS A 131 -10.35 7.20 -17.30
C LYS A 131 -10.91 5.78 -17.19
N ILE A 132 -10.86 5.16 -15.99
CA ILE A 132 -11.42 3.83 -15.72
C ILE A 132 -12.20 3.86 -14.41
N THR A 133 -13.49 3.43 -14.45
CA THR A 133 -14.30 3.30 -13.23
C THR A 133 -15.15 2.02 -13.28
N SER A 134 -15.64 1.57 -12.14
CA SER A 134 -16.75 0.62 -12.12
C SER A 134 -18.05 1.29 -12.57
N TRP A 135 -18.99 0.50 -13.08
CA TRP A 135 -20.22 1.02 -13.67
C TRP A 135 -21.43 0.14 -13.40
N ASP A 136 -22.48 0.75 -12.87
CA ASP A 136 -23.80 0.13 -12.77
C ASP A 136 -24.57 0.41 -14.06
N VAL A 137 -24.68 -0.60 -14.92
CA VAL A 137 -25.33 -0.44 -16.23
C VAL A 137 -26.84 -0.11 -16.12
N PRO A 138 -27.62 -0.74 -15.22
CA PRO A 138 -29.00 -0.39 -14.97
C PRO A 138 -29.24 1.05 -14.54
N ASP A 139 -28.40 1.56 -13.63
CA ASP A 139 -28.56 2.90 -13.06
C ASP A 139 -27.80 3.98 -13.87
N ASP A 140 -26.99 3.58 -14.84
CA ASP A 140 -26.12 4.44 -15.66
C ASP A 140 -25.23 5.36 -14.82
N ASP A 141 -24.60 4.82 -13.78
CA ASP A 141 -23.75 5.55 -12.83
C ASP A 141 -22.59 4.68 -12.33
N VAL A 142 -21.66 5.29 -11.60
CA VAL A 142 -20.58 4.58 -10.92
C VAL A 142 -21.11 3.72 -9.78
N ILE A 143 -20.42 2.63 -9.46
CA ILE A 143 -20.76 1.80 -8.30
C ILE A 143 -20.05 2.36 -7.06
N GLU A 144 -20.81 2.96 -6.16
CA GLU A 144 -20.28 3.39 -4.87
C GLU A 144 -20.01 2.20 -3.94
N GLN A 145 -19.11 2.39 -2.98
CA GLN A 145 -18.73 1.37 -2.01
C GLN A 145 -19.15 1.76 -0.60
N THR A 146 -19.40 0.75 0.22
CA THR A 146 -19.60 0.93 1.67
C THR A 146 -18.27 0.88 2.41
N ILE A 147 -18.25 1.36 3.65
CA ILE A 147 -17.07 1.30 4.53
C ILE A 147 -16.58 -0.14 4.77
N ASN A 148 -17.44 -1.13 4.64
CA ASN A 148 -17.10 -2.54 4.81
C ASN A 148 -16.56 -3.21 3.53
N GLY A 149 -16.56 -2.51 2.39
CA GLY A 149 -16.00 -3.03 1.14
C GLY A 149 -16.74 -4.21 0.52
N THR A 150 -18.01 -4.42 0.86
CA THR A 150 -18.76 -5.62 0.48
C THR A 150 -19.45 -5.54 -0.87
N ILE A 151 -19.57 -4.34 -1.45
CA ILE A 151 -20.19 -4.16 -2.76
C ILE A 151 -19.19 -4.54 -3.84
N ARG A 152 -19.49 -5.57 -4.62
CA ARG A 152 -18.65 -6.04 -5.71
C ARG A 152 -18.66 -5.03 -6.86
N ARG A 153 -17.48 -4.63 -7.31
CA ARG A 153 -17.30 -3.64 -8.37
C ARG A 153 -15.99 -3.88 -9.12
N GLY A 154 -15.81 -3.22 -10.24
CA GLY A 154 -14.64 -3.39 -11.10
C GLY A 154 -13.29 -3.24 -10.37
N TYR A 155 -12.24 -3.88 -10.90
CA TYR A 155 -10.90 -3.87 -10.32
C TYR A 155 -9.82 -3.97 -11.40
N ILE A 156 -8.58 -3.66 -11.04
CA ILE A 156 -7.39 -3.88 -11.88
C ILE A 156 -6.38 -4.68 -11.07
N GLN A 157 -5.96 -5.81 -11.63
CA GLN A 157 -5.08 -6.76 -11.00
C GLN A 157 -3.84 -7.01 -11.86
N PHE A 158 -2.67 -6.86 -11.27
CA PHE A 158 -1.39 -7.23 -11.87
C PHE A 158 -0.89 -8.51 -11.21
N ALA A 159 -0.85 -9.59 -11.97
CA ALA A 159 -0.53 -10.93 -11.48
C ALA A 159 0.81 -11.40 -12.04
N GLY A 160 1.92 -10.89 -11.49
CA GLY A 160 3.27 -11.16 -11.99
C GLY A 160 3.66 -10.31 -13.22
N SER A 161 3.04 -9.14 -13.37
CA SER A 161 3.29 -8.23 -14.50
C SER A 161 4.67 -7.58 -14.42
N GLU A 162 5.41 -7.57 -15.52
CA GLU A 162 6.72 -6.93 -15.65
C GLU A 162 6.65 -5.70 -16.57
N GLY A 163 7.13 -4.56 -16.06
CA GLY A 163 7.37 -3.36 -16.88
C GLY A 163 6.12 -2.58 -17.28
N SER A 164 4.97 -2.83 -16.66
CA SER A 164 3.74 -2.08 -16.94
C SER A 164 3.85 -0.60 -16.61
N GLN A 165 3.17 0.24 -17.39
CA GLN A 165 3.18 1.69 -17.23
C GLN A 165 1.78 2.25 -17.14
N ILE A 166 1.53 3.02 -16.08
CA ILE A 166 0.26 3.68 -15.81
C ILE A 166 0.51 5.17 -15.74
N LEU A 167 0.08 5.88 -16.77
CA LEU A 167 0.45 7.28 -16.97
C LEU A 167 -0.78 8.17 -17.15
N ASN A 168 -0.76 9.34 -16.54
CA ASN A 168 -1.71 10.45 -16.79
C ASN A 168 -3.19 10.03 -16.81
N SER A 169 -3.56 8.99 -16.06
CA SER A 169 -4.87 8.33 -16.11
C SER A 169 -5.68 8.61 -14.85
N ASP A 170 -6.98 8.32 -14.89
CA ASP A 170 -7.92 8.61 -13.81
C ASP A 170 -8.66 7.32 -13.43
N PHE A 171 -8.43 6.82 -12.21
CA PHE A 171 -9.02 5.58 -11.70
C PHE A 171 -9.91 5.90 -10.50
N GLY A 172 -11.18 5.53 -10.61
CA GLY A 172 -12.14 5.79 -9.54
C GLY A 172 -13.15 4.68 -9.34
N TYR A 173 -13.70 4.59 -8.12
CA TYR A 173 -14.80 3.68 -7.80
C TYR A 173 -14.47 2.21 -8.05
N LEU A 174 -13.21 1.80 -7.87
CA LEU A 174 -12.76 0.43 -8.08
C LEU A 174 -12.52 -0.30 -6.76
N GLY A 175 -12.66 -1.63 -6.82
CA GLY A 175 -12.25 -2.54 -5.78
C GLY A 175 -13.24 -2.75 -4.64
N TYR A 176 -13.09 -3.92 -4.00
CA TYR A 176 -13.88 -4.37 -2.86
C TYR A 176 -13.07 -5.32 -1.99
N GLN A 177 -13.63 -5.70 -0.83
CA GLN A 177 -12.92 -6.56 0.15
C GLN A 177 -12.82 -8.00 -0.36
N ASP A 178 -11.90 -8.24 -1.29
CA ASP A 178 -11.53 -9.58 -1.75
C ASP A 178 -10.08 -9.56 -2.26
N PHE A 179 -9.34 -10.65 -2.06
CA PHE A 179 -7.95 -10.74 -2.47
C PHE A 179 -7.81 -10.60 -3.99
N GLY A 180 -6.88 -9.75 -4.43
CA GLY A 180 -6.67 -9.43 -5.84
C GLY A 180 -7.72 -8.53 -6.48
N ARG A 181 -8.72 -8.06 -5.71
CA ARG A 181 -9.83 -7.23 -6.20
C ARG A 181 -10.05 -5.96 -5.37
N ARG A 182 -9.03 -5.54 -4.62
CA ARG A 182 -9.12 -4.39 -3.71
C ARG A 182 -9.20 -3.04 -4.42
N GLY A 183 -8.86 -3.02 -5.69
CA GLY A 183 -8.90 -1.82 -6.54
C GLY A 183 -7.79 -1.82 -7.55
N PHE A 184 -6.57 -1.50 -7.14
CA PHE A 184 -5.37 -1.56 -7.95
C PHE A 184 -4.35 -2.46 -7.21
N ASP A 185 -4.38 -3.75 -7.54
CA ASP A 185 -3.65 -4.80 -6.83
C ASP A 185 -2.45 -5.33 -7.62
N LEU A 186 -1.27 -5.36 -7.00
CA LEU A 186 -0.03 -5.90 -7.58
C LEU A 186 0.42 -7.12 -6.80
N PHE A 187 0.39 -8.28 -7.42
CA PHE A 187 0.87 -9.51 -6.79
C PHE A 187 1.27 -10.55 -7.87
N GLY A 188 1.65 -11.73 -7.45
CA GLY A 188 2.01 -12.86 -8.29
C GLY A 188 3.06 -13.73 -7.59
N GLU A 189 3.31 -14.93 -8.08
CA GLU A 189 4.26 -15.87 -7.46
C GLU A 189 5.69 -15.30 -7.44
N ASP A 190 6.07 -14.55 -8.48
CA ASP A 190 7.36 -13.84 -8.58
C ASP A 190 7.22 -12.32 -8.28
N GLY A 191 6.01 -11.85 -7.92
CA GLY A 191 5.66 -10.44 -7.73
C GLY A 191 5.56 -9.65 -9.04
N SER A 192 4.75 -8.58 -9.04
CA SER A 192 4.77 -7.60 -10.15
C SER A 192 5.96 -6.66 -9.97
N HIS A 193 6.67 -6.31 -11.05
CA HIS A 193 7.92 -5.54 -10.92
C HIS A 193 8.23 -4.63 -12.11
N ASP A 194 9.23 -3.77 -11.92
CA ASP A 194 9.71 -2.81 -12.94
C ASP A 194 8.61 -1.88 -13.46
N MET A 195 7.61 -1.57 -12.64
CA MET A 195 6.45 -0.78 -13.03
C MET A 195 6.62 0.71 -12.75
N VAL A 196 5.95 1.52 -13.57
CA VAL A 196 5.88 2.99 -13.40
C VAL A 196 4.44 3.45 -13.33
N ILE A 197 4.07 4.14 -12.23
CA ILE A 197 2.77 4.74 -12.01
C ILE A 197 2.99 6.25 -11.83
N ARG A 198 2.60 7.05 -12.82
CA ARG A 198 2.94 8.48 -12.82
C ARG A 198 1.83 9.38 -13.32
N GLY A 199 1.68 10.53 -12.64
CA GLY A 199 0.80 11.62 -13.07
C GLY A 199 -0.68 11.26 -13.11
N SER A 200 -1.08 10.20 -12.41
CA SER A 200 -2.41 9.62 -12.43
C SER A 200 -3.20 9.97 -11.16
N LYS A 201 -4.50 9.75 -11.21
CA LYS A 201 -5.42 9.96 -10.09
C LYS A 201 -6.04 8.64 -9.66
N PHE A 202 -6.19 8.46 -8.34
CA PHE A 202 -6.80 7.29 -7.72
C PHE A 202 -7.76 7.75 -6.62
N HIS A 203 -9.07 7.57 -6.84
CA HIS A 203 -10.05 8.12 -5.93
C HIS A 203 -11.29 7.24 -5.73
N ASP A 204 -11.94 7.40 -4.61
CA ASP A 204 -13.18 6.66 -4.26
C ASP A 204 -13.04 5.13 -4.42
N MET A 205 -11.82 4.62 -4.26
CA MET A 205 -11.47 3.21 -4.37
C MET A 205 -11.52 2.52 -3.01
N TRP A 206 -11.64 1.18 -2.99
CA TRP A 206 -11.50 0.44 -1.73
C TRP A 206 -10.07 0.56 -1.22
N PHE A 207 -9.09 0.12 -2.00
CA PHE A 207 -7.66 0.46 -1.87
C PHE A 207 -7.23 1.12 -3.18
N ALA A 208 -6.62 2.29 -3.12
CA ALA A 208 -6.14 2.91 -4.35
C ALA A 208 -4.88 2.25 -4.89
N PHE A 209 -4.06 1.69 -4.02
CA PHE A 209 -2.90 0.89 -4.37
C PHE A 209 -2.65 -0.16 -3.28
N TYR A 210 -2.50 -1.40 -3.67
CA TYR A 210 -2.07 -2.50 -2.82
C TYR A 210 -1.00 -3.33 -3.54
N SER A 211 0.02 -3.77 -2.82
CA SER A 211 1.00 -4.69 -3.40
C SER A 211 1.37 -5.80 -2.41
N ASN A 212 1.72 -6.95 -2.94
CA ASN A 212 2.18 -8.11 -2.19
C ASN A 212 3.38 -8.72 -2.90
N GLY A 213 4.58 -8.56 -2.33
CA GLY A 213 5.82 -9.03 -2.91
C GLY A 213 6.26 -8.30 -4.19
N ALA A 214 5.67 -7.16 -4.52
CA ALA A 214 6.07 -6.36 -5.68
C ALA A 214 7.41 -5.66 -5.44
N TYR A 215 8.18 -5.41 -6.50
CA TYR A 215 9.48 -4.77 -6.35
C TYR A 215 9.86 -3.90 -7.56
N ASN A 216 10.80 -2.99 -7.32
CA ASN A 216 11.28 -2.03 -8.32
C ASN A 216 10.14 -1.20 -8.93
N ILE A 217 9.27 -0.66 -8.08
CA ILE A 217 8.09 0.12 -8.49
C ILE A 217 8.36 1.61 -8.30
N VAL A 218 8.00 2.42 -9.29
CA VAL A 218 8.05 3.89 -9.22
C VAL A 218 6.63 4.43 -9.18
N VAL A 219 6.27 5.10 -8.06
CA VAL A 219 5.00 5.81 -7.85
C VAL A 219 5.30 7.29 -7.71
N ASP A 220 5.12 8.07 -8.79
CA ASP A 220 5.61 9.45 -8.84
C ASP A 220 4.57 10.44 -9.36
N GLY A 221 4.34 11.52 -8.62
CA GLY A 221 3.50 12.64 -9.04
C GLY A 221 2.02 12.32 -9.23
N ASN A 222 1.48 11.35 -8.48
CA ASN A 222 0.07 10.97 -8.53
C ASN A 222 -0.75 11.71 -7.46
N GLU A 223 -2.07 11.68 -7.63
CA GLU A 223 -3.05 12.17 -6.66
C GLU A 223 -3.90 11.01 -6.13
N TYR A 224 -3.95 10.84 -4.80
CA TYR A 224 -4.72 9.78 -4.11
C TYR A 224 -5.70 10.43 -3.13
N TYR A 225 -7.02 10.30 -3.35
CA TYR A 225 -7.99 11.00 -2.50
C TYR A 225 -9.33 10.29 -2.35
N ASN A 226 -10.00 10.53 -1.24
CA ASN A 226 -11.33 10.00 -0.90
C ASN A 226 -11.41 8.47 -0.97
N ASN A 227 -10.31 7.77 -0.83
CA ASN A 227 -10.34 6.32 -0.84
C ASN A 227 -10.92 5.80 0.48
N ILE A 228 -11.52 4.63 0.45
CA ILE A 228 -12.33 4.12 1.57
C ILE A 228 -11.46 3.49 2.66
N LYS A 229 -10.32 2.91 2.28
CA LYS A 229 -9.34 2.35 3.23
C LYS A 229 -7.98 3.04 3.09
N TYR A 230 -7.14 2.58 2.21
CA TYR A 230 -5.76 3.04 2.07
C TYR A 230 -5.55 3.79 0.75
N ALA A 231 -4.78 4.88 0.80
CA ALA A 231 -4.29 5.49 -0.41
C ALA A 231 -3.19 4.65 -1.05
N LEU A 232 -2.14 4.34 -0.28
CA LEU A 232 -1.02 3.49 -0.72
C LEU A 232 -0.73 2.46 0.37
N ASP A 233 -0.76 1.19 0.01
CA ASP A 233 -0.47 0.06 0.90
C ASP A 233 0.49 -0.96 0.25
N PRO A 234 1.78 -0.62 0.11
CA PRO A 234 2.81 -1.63 -0.09
C PRO A 234 2.81 -2.62 1.07
N HIS A 235 2.75 -3.91 0.77
CA HIS A 235 2.51 -4.94 1.77
C HIS A 235 3.36 -6.20 1.51
N THR A 236 3.50 -7.05 2.49
CA THR A 236 4.09 -8.40 2.46
C THR A 236 5.32 -8.53 1.55
N GLY A 237 6.48 -8.10 2.03
CA GLY A 237 7.74 -8.25 1.31
C GLY A 237 7.90 -7.37 0.07
N THR A 238 7.06 -6.36 -0.13
CA THR A 238 7.27 -5.35 -1.17
C THR A 238 8.56 -4.59 -0.91
N HIS A 239 9.40 -4.41 -1.94
CA HIS A 239 10.72 -3.80 -1.75
C HIS A 239 11.22 -3.02 -2.97
N ASP A 240 12.33 -2.29 -2.80
CA ASP A 240 12.94 -1.48 -3.86
C ASP A 240 11.91 -0.56 -4.55
N MET A 241 11.08 0.10 -3.75
CA MET A 241 10.00 0.96 -4.24
C MET A 241 10.29 2.43 -3.94
N THR A 242 9.92 3.32 -4.87
CA THR A 242 9.97 4.76 -4.66
C THR A 242 8.56 5.37 -4.74
N ILE A 243 8.19 6.12 -3.70
CA ILE A 243 6.92 6.84 -3.59
C ILE A 243 7.25 8.32 -3.49
N THR A 244 7.18 9.05 -4.63
CA THR A 244 7.73 10.40 -4.71
C THR A 244 6.74 11.41 -5.28
N ASN A 245 6.78 12.63 -4.73
CA ASN A 245 6.03 13.78 -5.24
C ASN A 245 4.50 13.56 -5.37
N ASN A 246 3.93 12.62 -4.63
CA ASN A 246 2.49 12.35 -4.68
C ASN A 246 1.72 13.34 -3.78
N TRP A 247 0.47 13.58 -4.14
CA TRP A 247 -0.49 14.29 -3.30
C TRP A 247 -1.51 13.28 -2.74
N VAL A 248 -1.45 13.04 -1.42
CA VAL A 248 -2.24 12.02 -0.72
C VAL A 248 -3.14 12.72 0.30
N HIS A 249 -4.46 12.73 0.07
CA HIS A 249 -5.34 13.53 0.91
C HIS A 249 -6.76 12.97 1.06
N HIS A 250 -7.41 13.30 2.16
CA HIS A 250 -8.79 12.91 2.46
C HIS A 250 -9.02 11.40 2.41
N ASN A 251 -8.03 10.61 2.85
CA ASN A 251 -8.16 9.17 3.01
C ASN A 251 -8.24 8.82 4.50
N PRO A 252 -8.76 7.67 4.91
CA PRO A 252 -8.59 7.19 6.28
C PRO A 252 -7.10 7.03 6.62
N LEU A 253 -6.34 6.36 5.77
CA LEU A 253 -4.90 6.15 5.91
C LEU A 253 -4.17 6.64 4.66
N GLY A 254 -3.08 7.38 4.86
CA GLY A 254 -2.28 7.92 3.77
C GLY A 254 -1.37 6.88 3.12
N ILE A 255 -0.07 6.90 3.45
CA ILE A 255 0.93 5.95 2.95
C ILE A 255 1.27 4.98 4.06
N ILE A 256 0.86 3.74 3.94
CA ILE A 256 1.24 2.67 4.85
C ILE A 256 2.15 1.68 4.12
N CYS A 257 3.17 1.18 4.78
CA CYS A 257 3.97 0.05 4.30
C CYS A 257 4.02 -0.98 5.40
N SER A 258 3.64 -2.21 5.11
CA SER A 258 3.37 -3.20 6.14
C SER A 258 3.89 -4.60 5.79
N LEU A 259 4.35 -5.32 6.80
CA LEU A 259 4.74 -6.74 6.77
C LEU A 259 5.95 -7.04 5.87
N ASP A 260 7.14 -7.00 6.47
CA ASP A 260 8.42 -7.32 5.83
C ASP A 260 8.77 -6.48 4.59
N CYS A 261 8.25 -5.27 4.48
CA CYS A 261 8.65 -4.34 3.41
C CYS A 261 10.03 -3.74 3.70
N TYR A 262 10.85 -3.51 2.67
CA TYR A 262 12.19 -2.96 2.86
C TYR A 262 12.69 -2.16 1.65
N ASN A 263 13.71 -1.33 1.89
CA ASN A 263 14.32 -0.48 0.88
C ASN A 263 13.30 0.39 0.12
N ILE A 264 12.37 1.00 0.86
CA ILE A 264 11.33 1.88 0.31
C ILE A 264 11.73 3.33 0.57
N LEU A 265 11.65 4.16 -0.46
CA LEU A 265 11.87 5.59 -0.39
C LEU A 265 10.53 6.34 -0.50
N ILE A 266 10.15 7.06 0.56
CA ILE A 266 9.00 7.97 0.59
C ILE A 266 9.52 9.40 0.63
N GLU A 267 9.50 10.12 -0.52
CA GLU A 267 10.17 11.41 -0.62
C GLU A 267 9.33 12.49 -1.32
N GLY A 268 9.31 13.67 -0.75
CA GLY A 268 8.72 14.85 -1.40
C GLY A 268 7.20 14.79 -1.56
N ASN A 269 6.51 13.91 -0.82
CA ASN A 269 5.07 13.79 -0.90
C ASN A 269 4.39 14.89 -0.08
N ARG A 270 3.23 15.33 -0.55
CA ARG A 270 2.27 16.14 0.21
C ARG A 270 1.18 15.20 0.73
N VAL A 271 1.13 15.05 2.07
CA VAL A 271 0.22 14.11 2.75
C VAL A 271 -0.64 14.91 3.72
N GLU A 272 -1.95 15.01 3.47
CA GLU A 272 -2.78 15.95 4.22
C GLU A 272 -4.22 15.50 4.40
N HIS A 273 -4.84 15.94 5.49
CA HIS A 273 -6.26 15.68 5.76
C HIS A 273 -6.61 14.19 5.72
N ASN A 274 -5.68 13.32 6.07
CA ASN A 274 -5.96 11.92 6.26
C ASN A 274 -6.43 11.72 7.72
N ILE A 275 -7.41 10.81 7.93
CA ILE A 275 -8.08 10.73 9.23
C ILE A 275 -7.11 10.28 10.32
N ASP A 276 -6.43 9.13 10.11
CA ASP A 276 -5.59 8.52 11.15
C ASP A 276 -4.10 8.84 10.94
N TYR A 277 -3.47 8.24 9.95
CA TYR A 277 -2.03 8.34 9.75
C TYR A 277 -1.67 9.02 8.43
N GLY A 278 -0.66 9.89 8.47
CA GLY A 278 -0.04 10.40 7.26
C GLY A 278 0.85 9.34 6.60
N ILE A 279 1.89 8.89 7.30
CA ILE A 279 2.81 7.82 6.86
C ILE A 279 2.95 6.79 7.96
N PHE A 280 2.91 5.50 7.62
CA PHE A 280 3.00 4.42 8.61
C PHE A 280 3.93 3.29 8.17
N PHE A 281 5.02 3.09 8.91
CA PHE A 281 5.94 1.97 8.82
C PHE A 281 5.50 0.90 9.81
N SER A 282 5.06 -0.25 9.32
CA SER A 282 4.38 -1.25 10.14
C SER A 282 4.92 -2.66 9.90
N ARG A 283 4.98 -3.44 10.97
CA ARG A 283 5.27 -4.88 10.93
C ARG A 283 6.53 -5.25 10.13
N ASN A 284 7.67 -5.01 10.73
CA ASN A 284 8.99 -5.31 10.18
C ASN A 284 9.32 -4.59 8.86
N MET A 285 8.75 -3.39 8.64
CA MET A 285 9.29 -2.52 7.59
C MET A 285 10.66 -2.02 8.01
N HIS A 286 11.70 -2.25 7.21
CA HIS A 286 13.07 -1.94 7.61
C HIS A 286 13.90 -1.34 6.46
N ASP A 287 15.05 -0.77 6.81
CA ASP A 287 16.02 -0.19 5.87
C ASP A 287 15.39 0.81 4.87
N SER A 288 14.37 1.54 5.33
CA SER A 288 13.56 2.42 4.51
C SER A 288 13.66 3.88 4.95
N ILE A 289 13.24 4.80 4.07
CA ILE A 289 13.47 6.23 4.25
C ILE A 289 12.17 7.01 4.02
N ALA A 290 11.79 7.87 4.99
CA ALA A 290 10.81 8.95 4.78
C ALA A 290 11.49 10.31 4.91
N ARG A 291 11.57 11.07 3.82
CA ARG A 291 12.26 12.36 3.83
C ARG A 291 11.61 13.43 2.96
N ASN A 292 11.85 14.69 3.33
CA ASN A 292 11.40 15.85 2.55
C ASN A 292 9.88 15.85 2.29
N ASN A 293 9.09 15.11 3.09
CA ASN A 293 7.64 15.09 2.97
C ASN A 293 7.02 16.27 3.73
N HIS A 294 5.88 16.76 3.25
CA HIS A 294 5.05 17.72 3.94
C HIS A 294 3.76 17.04 4.40
N ILE A 295 3.63 16.86 5.72
CA ILE A 295 2.53 16.12 6.33
C ILE A 295 1.76 17.08 7.24
N TYR A 296 0.45 17.20 7.06
CA TYR A 296 -0.32 18.07 7.94
C TYR A 296 -1.79 17.67 8.05
N ASN A 297 -2.41 18.11 9.16
CA ASN A 297 -3.83 17.94 9.44
C ASN A 297 -4.28 16.46 9.37
N SER A 298 -3.57 15.61 10.12
CA SER A 298 -3.90 14.20 10.35
C SER A 298 -3.87 13.93 11.85
N SER A 299 -4.38 12.81 12.31
CA SER A 299 -4.28 12.44 13.73
C SER A 299 -2.83 12.19 14.11
N ILE A 300 -2.11 11.37 13.35
CA ILE A 300 -0.69 11.11 13.53
C ILE A 300 0.07 11.41 12.23
N GLY A 301 1.22 12.08 12.35
CA GLY A 301 2.04 12.43 11.19
C GLY A 301 2.76 11.22 10.60
N ILE A 302 3.79 10.73 11.28
CA ILE A 302 4.56 9.54 10.89
C ILE A 302 4.57 8.55 12.04
N THR A 303 4.19 7.31 11.78
CA THR A 303 4.29 6.19 12.73
C THR A 303 5.33 5.19 12.30
N VAL A 304 6.09 4.66 13.25
CA VAL A 304 6.98 3.50 13.11
C VAL A 304 6.59 2.51 14.19
N ALA A 305 6.04 1.37 13.78
CA ALA A 305 5.63 0.31 14.69
C ALA A 305 6.27 -1.03 14.27
N GLU A 306 6.86 -1.74 15.23
CA GLU A 306 7.50 -3.05 14.98
C GLU A 306 8.50 -3.03 13.80
N SER A 307 9.14 -1.88 13.56
CA SER A 307 9.87 -1.61 12.32
C SER A 307 11.26 -1.03 12.62
N PRO A 308 12.34 -1.77 12.34
CA PRO A 308 13.70 -1.36 12.70
C PRO A 308 14.45 -0.64 11.58
N ASN A 309 15.53 0.05 11.96
CA ASN A 309 16.59 0.57 11.08
C ASN A 309 16.10 1.53 9.97
N ASN A 310 15.03 2.27 10.20
CA ASN A 310 14.52 3.24 9.25
C ASN A 310 15.08 4.65 9.50
N GLN A 311 15.01 5.51 8.49
CA GLN A 311 15.42 6.90 8.58
C GLN A 311 14.26 7.85 8.26
N ILE A 312 14.01 8.79 9.18
CA ILE A 312 12.92 9.76 9.06
C ILE A 312 13.54 11.15 9.21
N TYR A 313 13.68 11.89 8.10
CA TYR A 313 14.40 13.15 8.18
C TYR A 313 13.96 14.23 7.19
N ASN A 314 14.24 15.47 7.55
CA ASN A 314 13.90 16.65 6.77
C ASN A 314 12.41 16.75 6.40
N ASN A 315 11.53 16.08 7.16
CA ASN A 315 10.10 16.21 6.95
C ASN A 315 9.58 17.48 7.64
N ARG A 316 8.56 18.09 7.05
CA ARG A 316 7.77 19.15 7.66
C ARG A 316 6.43 18.55 8.10
N ILE A 317 6.16 18.57 9.40
CA ILE A 317 4.97 17.96 10.01
C ILE A 317 4.27 19.03 10.82
N GLU A 318 3.00 19.30 10.52
CA GLU A 318 2.27 20.39 11.15
C GLU A 318 0.78 20.12 11.34
N ASP A 319 0.20 20.77 12.33
CA ASP A 319 -1.23 20.69 12.67
C ASP A 319 -1.69 19.24 12.95
N ILE A 320 -0.91 18.49 13.72
CA ILE A 320 -1.17 17.09 14.09
C ILE A 320 -1.91 17.03 15.42
N THR A 321 -3.05 16.32 15.48
CA THR A 321 -3.92 16.32 16.65
C THR A 321 -3.53 15.34 17.75
N SER A 322 -2.51 14.48 17.53
CA SER A 322 -1.98 13.55 18.54
C SER A 322 -0.44 13.59 18.58
N GLN A 323 0.24 12.82 17.76
CA GLN A 323 1.71 12.79 17.74
C GLN A 323 2.25 13.04 16.33
N ALA A 324 3.18 14.00 16.20
CA ALA A 324 3.79 14.29 14.92
C ALA A 324 4.65 13.13 14.41
N ILE A 325 5.46 12.52 15.28
CA ILE A 325 6.19 11.27 14.98
C ILE A 325 6.00 10.32 16.16
N ARG A 326 5.63 9.08 15.88
CA ARG A 326 5.38 8.04 16.88
C ARG A 326 6.25 6.82 16.60
N LEU A 327 7.07 6.43 17.60
CA LEU A 327 7.88 5.21 17.60
C LEU A 327 7.30 4.29 18.69
N PHE A 328 6.78 3.11 18.34
CA PHE A 328 6.23 2.25 19.39
C PHE A 328 6.29 0.77 19.03
N ASN A 329 6.29 -0.06 20.05
CA ASN A 329 5.96 -1.47 19.93
C ASN A 329 4.66 -1.73 20.69
N PRO A 330 3.75 -2.53 20.16
CA PRO A 330 2.66 -3.10 20.94
C PRO A 330 3.22 -3.99 22.07
N GLU A 331 2.36 -4.37 23.00
CA GLU A 331 2.78 -5.16 24.18
C GLU A 331 3.47 -6.47 23.87
N LEU A 332 3.03 -7.11 22.80
CA LEU A 332 3.58 -8.36 22.28
C LEU A 332 3.83 -8.13 20.78
N PRO A 333 5.02 -7.63 20.41
CA PRO A 333 5.34 -7.42 19.00
C PRO A 333 5.39 -8.79 18.30
N ASP A 334 4.56 -8.93 17.28
CA ASP A 334 4.48 -10.18 16.51
C ASP A 334 5.58 -10.28 15.46
N ASP A 335 5.93 -9.16 14.81
CA ASP A 335 6.72 -9.16 13.58
C ASP A 335 8.07 -8.44 13.69
N GLY A 336 8.37 -7.79 14.80
CA GLY A 336 9.65 -7.07 14.95
C GLY A 336 9.68 -6.11 16.13
N LEU A 337 10.76 -5.32 16.19
CA LEU A 337 10.96 -4.30 17.22
C LEU A 337 11.18 -2.94 16.57
N THR A 338 10.59 -1.91 17.13
CA THR A 338 10.92 -0.52 16.76
C THR A 338 12.25 -0.12 17.38
N GLU A 339 13.34 -0.45 16.69
CA GLU A 339 14.70 -0.18 17.18
C GLU A 339 15.64 0.30 16.09
N GLY A 340 16.70 0.99 16.49
CA GLY A 340 17.76 1.44 15.59
C GLY A 340 17.32 2.50 14.58
N ASN A 341 16.16 3.09 14.74
CA ASN A 341 15.66 4.12 13.83
C ASN A 341 16.35 5.46 14.08
N LEU A 342 16.58 6.22 13.02
CA LEU A 342 17.18 7.55 13.05
C LEU A 342 16.16 8.61 12.62
N VAL A 343 15.79 9.49 13.56
CA VAL A 343 14.81 10.56 13.33
C VAL A 343 15.51 11.91 13.48
N TYR A 344 15.74 12.62 12.36
CA TYR A 344 16.58 13.81 12.44
C TYR A 344 16.15 14.93 11.47
N ASN A 345 16.48 16.16 11.86
CA ASN A 345 16.24 17.37 11.08
C ASN A 345 14.77 17.56 10.65
N ASN A 346 13.81 16.98 11.37
CA ASN A 346 12.40 17.22 11.08
C ASN A 346 11.95 18.55 11.70
N ILE A 347 11.02 19.22 11.06
CA ILE A 347 10.40 20.47 11.53
C ILE A 347 8.95 20.14 11.91
N ILE A 348 8.64 20.26 13.20
CA ILE A 348 7.33 19.91 13.78
C ILE A 348 6.70 21.20 14.33
N ILE A 349 5.47 21.49 13.89
CA ILE A 349 4.80 22.77 14.18
C ILE A 349 3.34 22.54 14.55
N ASN A 350 2.82 23.29 15.51
CA ASN A 350 1.38 23.34 15.86
C ASN A 350 0.78 21.94 16.09
N SER A 351 1.45 21.07 16.79
CA SER A 351 0.98 19.71 17.03
C SER A 351 0.77 19.49 18.51
N GLU A 352 -0.09 18.53 18.89
CA GLU A 352 -0.31 18.23 20.29
C GLU A 352 0.99 17.75 20.94
N ASN A 353 1.57 16.68 20.39
CA ASN A 353 2.88 16.20 20.84
C ASN A 353 3.85 16.12 19.63
N GLY A 354 5.12 16.34 19.91
CA GLY A 354 6.19 16.24 18.92
C GLY A 354 6.54 14.78 18.61
N ILE A 355 7.60 14.24 19.23
CA ILE A 355 8.05 12.87 19.01
C ILE A 355 7.71 12.01 20.22
N GLY A 356 6.89 10.99 20.04
CA GLY A 356 6.57 9.99 21.05
C GLY A 356 7.36 8.71 20.88
N ALA A 357 7.78 8.10 21.99
CA ALA A 357 8.40 6.78 22.00
C ALA A 357 7.77 5.92 23.10
N ALA A 358 7.29 4.74 22.73
CA ALA A 358 6.68 3.79 23.64
C ALA A 358 7.21 2.37 23.39
N SER A 359 7.78 1.75 24.42
CA SER A 359 8.37 0.39 24.34
C SER A 359 9.35 0.20 23.16
N SER A 360 10.06 1.27 22.75
CA SER A 360 10.94 1.27 21.60
C SER A 360 12.39 1.52 22.02
N HIS A 361 13.37 0.90 21.35
CA HIS A 361 14.73 0.81 21.85
C HIS A 361 15.77 1.30 20.85
N ASN A 362 16.88 1.82 21.37
CA ASN A 362 18.07 2.20 20.59
C ASN A 362 17.78 3.18 19.42
N ASN A 363 16.69 3.95 19.51
CA ASN A 363 16.38 4.96 18.51
C ASN A 363 17.15 6.25 18.80
N ILE A 364 17.55 6.95 17.74
CA ILE A 364 18.31 8.21 17.84
C ILE A 364 17.45 9.35 17.29
N LEU A 365 17.23 10.36 18.13
CA LEU A 365 16.50 11.58 17.78
C LEU A 365 17.51 12.73 17.72
N GLU A 366 17.72 13.34 16.54
CA GLU A 366 18.80 14.30 16.36
C GLU A 366 18.34 15.55 15.61
N SER A 367 18.63 16.72 16.17
CA SER A 367 18.43 18.01 15.49
C SER A 367 17.02 18.26 14.94
N ASN A 368 15.99 17.71 15.59
CA ASN A 368 14.61 18.02 15.25
C ASN A 368 14.22 19.40 15.82
N THR A 369 13.35 20.11 15.15
CA THR A 369 12.92 21.46 15.56
C THR A 369 11.42 21.46 15.84
N PHE A 370 11.06 22.03 16.99
CA PHE A 370 9.67 22.12 17.44
C PHE A 370 9.20 23.57 17.57
N SER A 371 7.94 23.82 17.28
CA SER A 371 7.32 25.14 17.46
C SER A 371 5.83 25.00 17.76
N ASN A 372 5.37 25.63 18.84
CA ASN A 372 3.97 25.66 19.27
C ASN A 372 3.42 24.23 19.51
N MET A 373 4.10 23.43 20.34
CA MET A 373 3.58 22.17 20.82
C MET A 373 2.53 22.45 21.89
N GLU A 374 1.37 21.80 21.82
CA GLU A 374 0.28 21.99 22.79
C GLU A 374 0.61 21.32 24.13
N SER A 375 1.22 20.13 24.08
CA SER A 375 1.54 19.33 25.26
C SER A 375 3.04 19.15 25.46
N SER A 376 3.74 18.43 24.55
CA SER A 376 5.17 18.14 24.73
C SER A 376 5.93 18.04 23.42
N GLU A 377 7.22 18.40 23.44
CA GLU A 377 8.14 18.15 22.34
C GLU A 377 8.52 16.68 22.27
N TYR A 378 8.68 16.03 23.40
CA TYR A 378 8.95 14.60 23.52
C TYR A 378 8.02 13.94 24.55
N ARG A 379 7.48 12.78 24.20
CA ARG A 379 6.64 11.96 25.07
C ARG A 379 7.21 10.54 25.13
N LEU A 380 7.68 10.12 26.30
CA LEU A 380 8.33 8.82 26.46
C LEU A 380 7.51 7.94 27.41
N SER A 381 7.33 6.66 27.05
CA SER A 381 6.60 5.71 27.87
C SER A 381 7.06 4.25 27.62
N GLY A 382 6.68 3.34 28.52
CA GLY A 382 6.78 1.90 28.26
C GLY A 382 8.19 1.34 28.14
N GLY A 383 9.17 1.77 28.96
CA GLY A 383 10.51 1.17 28.93
C GLY A 383 11.36 1.50 27.69
N SER A 384 11.17 2.69 27.12
CA SER A 384 11.89 3.10 25.92
C SER A 384 13.35 3.44 26.18
N SER A 385 14.25 3.10 25.25
CA SER A 385 15.66 3.50 25.25
C SER A 385 15.94 4.44 24.07
N ILE A 386 16.15 5.72 24.37
CA ILE A 386 16.23 6.80 23.37
C ILE A 386 17.49 7.64 23.60
N ILE A 387 18.19 7.98 22.51
CA ILE A 387 19.28 8.94 22.53
C ILE A 387 18.82 10.22 21.86
N ILE A 388 18.80 11.34 22.60
CA ILE A 388 18.47 12.67 22.07
C ILE A 388 19.75 13.49 22.00
N ARG A 389 20.09 14.02 20.81
CA ARG A 389 21.30 14.83 20.65
C ARG A 389 21.12 16.00 19.68
N GLY A 390 21.97 17.02 19.87
CA GLY A 390 21.99 18.18 18.98
C GLY A 390 20.70 18.97 18.92
N GLN A 391 19.87 18.92 19.99
CA GLN A 391 18.59 19.60 20.05
C GLN A 391 18.75 21.01 20.57
N HIS A 392 18.06 21.96 19.93
CA HIS A 392 17.91 23.28 20.47
C HIS A 392 16.52 23.40 21.09
N PHE A 393 16.50 23.43 22.42
CA PHE A 393 15.25 23.57 23.18
C PHE A 393 15.12 25.00 23.67
N ASP A 394 14.08 25.71 23.26
CA ASP A 394 13.75 26.99 23.86
C ASP A 394 12.91 26.81 25.14
N ASN A 395 12.09 25.75 25.21
CA ASN A 395 11.31 25.33 26.38
C ASN A 395 10.93 23.86 26.22
N ALA A 396 11.91 22.94 26.21
CA ALA A 396 11.60 21.53 26.00
C ALA A 396 10.84 20.95 27.20
N LEU A 397 9.71 20.39 26.94
CA LEU A 397 8.95 19.58 27.86
C LEU A 397 9.12 18.11 27.47
N ILE A 398 9.78 17.33 28.31
CA ILE A 398 9.75 15.88 28.18
C ILE A 398 8.68 15.41 29.18
N SER A 399 7.53 15.01 28.69
CA SER A 399 6.53 14.39 29.53
C SER A 399 6.82 12.90 29.65
N HIS A 400 6.93 12.44 30.88
CA HIS A 400 7.10 11.04 31.23
C HIS A 400 5.73 10.53 31.74
N GLU A 401 4.98 9.82 30.94
CA GLU A 401 3.78 9.15 31.41
C GLU A 401 4.14 7.79 31.97
N GLY A 402 3.80 7.62 33.24
CA GLY A 402 4.11 6.45 34.02
C GLY A 402 3.86 5.14 33.30
N TYR A 403 4.84 4.34 33.33
CA TYR A 403 5.06 2.91 33.16
C TYR A 403 6.39 2.57 32.54
N ALA A 404 7.36 3.45 32.56
CA ALA A 404 8.69 3.08 32.18
C ALA A 404 9.37 2.30 33.31
N ILE A 405 9.10 1.02 33.38
CA ILE A 405 10.08 0.12 33.96
C ILE A 405 11.25 0.13 33.00
N ASP A 406 12.37 0.75 33.39
CA ASP A 406 13.64 0.80 32.67
C ASP A 406 13.72 1.69 31.40
N SER A 407 13.04 2.84 31.33
CA SER A 407 13.35 3.82 30.27
C SER A 407 14.73 4.44 30.48
N HIS A 408 15.54 4.42 29.42
CA HIS A 408 16.85 5.07 29.40
C HIS A 408 16.82 6.21 28.36
N VAL A 409 17.06 7.43 28.83
CA VAL A 409 17.17 8.61 27.96
C VAL A 409 18.53 9.23 28.12
N GLU A 410 19.32 9.23 27.07
CA GLU A 410 20.59 9.92 27.02
C GLU A 410 20.46 11.24 26.24
N ILE A 411 20.67 12.37 26.89
CA ILE A 411 20.58 13.68 26.27
C ILE A 411 22.01 14.25 26.14
N LEU A 412 22.41 14.45 24.88
CA LEU A 412 23.76 14.92 24.53
C LEU A 412 23.66 16.27 23.80
N ASP A 413 24.53 17.20 24.18
CA ASP A 413 24.73 18.52 23.52
C ASP A 413 23.44 19.33 23.33
N SER A 414 22.55 19.29 24.32
CA SER A 414 21.25 19.94 24.30
C SER A 414 21.20 21.10 25.31
N GLY A 415 20.28 22.05 25.07
CA GLY A 415 20.06 23.21 25.93
C GLY A 415 19.39 22.87 27.27
N ILE A 416 18.62 23.81 27.82
CA ILE A 416 17.89 23.62 29.09
C ILE A 416 16.67 22.73 28.85
N ILE A 417 16.53 21.70 29.69
CA ILE A 417 15.42 20.73 29.61
C ILE A 417 14.60 20.80 30.89
N GLU A 418 13.31 20.95 30.76
CA GLU A 418 12.35 20.75 31.83
C GLU A 418 11.71 19.37 31.71
N VAL A 419 11.97 18.49 32.66
CA VAL A 419 11.31 17.16 32.73
C VAL A 419 10.13 17.25 33.65
N ARG A 420 8.93 16.95 33.15
CA ARG A 420 7.72 16.87 33.96
C ARG A 420 7.25 15.45 34.04
N GLU A 421 6.95 14.98 35.25
CA GLU A 421 6.15 13.77 35.43
C GLU A 421 4.72 14.07 34.98
N GLY A 422 4.19 13.28 34.05
CA GLY A 422 2.82 13.44 33.59
C GLY A 422 1.84 13.11 34.71
N ALA A 423 0.84 13.94 34.90
CA ALA A 423 -0.31 13.60 35.74
C ALA A 423 -1.13 12.53 35.02
N ILE A 424 -1.53 11.48 35.76
CA ILE A 424 -2.48 10.49 35.28
C ILE A 424 -3.84 11.16 35.25
N ASP A 425 -4.40 11.46 34.09
CA ASP A 425 -5.82 11.81 34.00
C ASP A 425 -6.64 10.52 34.20
N GLU A 426 -7.21 10.41 35.38
CA GLU A 426 -8.15 9.35 35.75
C GLU A 426 -9.58 9.67 35.21
N GLU A 427 -9.76 9.88 33.93
CA GLU A 427 -11.11 9.93 33.35
C GLU A 427 -11.08 9.49 31.89
N GLU A 428 -11.46 8.23 31.65
CA GLU A 428 -12.45 7.78 30.67
C GLU A 428 -12.47 6.25 30.58
N GLU A 429 -13.18 5.64 31.54
CA GLU A 429 -13.79 4.32 31.31
C GLU A 429 -15.06 4.56 30.47
N GLN A 430 -14.99 4.27 29.17
CA GLN A 430 -16.19 3.99 28.40
C GLN A 430 -16.22 2.49 28.14
N ASP A 431 -17.21 1.87 28.75
CA ASP A 431 -17.64 0.50 28.52
C ASP A 431 -18.05 0.34 27.04
N GLU A 432 -17.23 -0.33 26.25
CA GLU A 432 -17.66 -0.85 24.94
C GLU A 432 -18.01 -2.33 25.10
N GLU A 433 -19.28 -2.63 24.84
CA GLU A 433 -19.84 -3.98 24.78
C GLU A 433 -19.15 -4.79 23.69
N GLU A 434 -18.65 -5.99 24.08
CA GLU A 434 -18.09 -6.99 23.18
C GLU A 434 -19.17 -7.49 22.20
N GLU A 435 -19.09 -7.12 20.93
CA GLU A 435 -19.76 -7.86 19.86
C GLU A 435 -18.84 -9.00 19.39
N GLU A 436 -19.29 -10.23 19.63
CA GLU A 436 -18.65 -11.46 19.13
C GLU A 436 -18.60 -11.44 17.59
N GLU A 437 -17.44 -11.19 17.02
CA GLU A 437 -17.19 -11.39 15.58
C GLU A 437 -16.64 -12.80 15.33
N GLY A 438 -17.36 -13.52 14.48
CA GLY A 438 -16.97 -14.84 14.01
C GLY A 438 -15.68 -14.80 13.17
N GLU A 439 -14.85 -15.80 13.37
CA GLU A 439 -13.60 -16.02 12.63
C GLU A 439 -13.82 -15.99 11.12
N ILE A 440 -13.25 -14.96 10.46
CA ILE A 440 -13.00 -14.94 9.03
C ILE A 440 -11.47 -14.87 8.89
N GLU A 441 -10.88 -15.97 8.45
CA GLU A 441 -9.49 -16.01 8.01
C GLU A 441 -9.32 -15.08 6.80
N GLY A 442 -8.73 -13.92 7.04
CA GLY A 442 -8.40 -12.93 6.04
C GLY A 442 -7.98 -11.64 6.74
N ASP A 443 -6.73 -11.25 6.56
CA ASP A 443 -6.02 -10.07 7.10
C ASP A 443 -6.92 -8.91 7.53
N SER A 444 -7.64 -9.03 8.65
CA SER A 444 -8.34 -7.94 9.26
C SER A 444 -7.39 -7.26 10.24
N TYR A 445 -6.70 -6.19 9.79
CA TYR A 445 -6.10 -5.26 10.73
C TYR A 445 -7.20 -4.53 11.47
N ASN A 446 -7.35 -4.92 12.72
CA ASN A 446 -8.00 -4.08 13.70
C ASN A 446 -7.11 -2.86 13.93
N THR A 447 -7.51 -1.68 13.44
CA THR A 447 -6.83 -0.41 13.66
C THR A 447 -7.11 0.17 15.04
N ASP A 448 -7.84 -0.56 15.89
CA ASP A 448 -8.09 -0.16 17.27
C ASP A 448 -6.86 -0.41 18.14
N ILE A 449 -5.87 0.49 17.99
CA ILE A 449 -4.78 0.60 18.94
C ILE A 449 -5.33 1.39 20.13
N GLN A 450 -5.91 0.70 21.09
CA GLN A 450 -6.31 1.26 22.38
C GLN A 450 -5.06 1.77 23.11
N PRO A 451 -5.10 2.91 23.77
CA PRO A 451 -4.02 3.37 24.63
C PRO A 451 -3.87 2.41 25.80
N TYR A 452 -2.69 1.79 25.88
CA TYR A 452 -2.36 0.81 26.90
C TYR A 452 -2.17 1.43 28.28
N ARG A 453 -2.80 0.88 29.34
CA ARG A 453 -2.63 1.25 30.76
C ARG A 453 -1.92 0.15 31.54
N ARG A 454 -0.78 0.45 32.19
CA ARG A 454 -0.18 -0.37 33.24
C ARG A 454 0.39 0.48 34.39
N THR A 455 0.32 -0.04 35.62
CA THR A 455 0.68 0.69 36.86
C THR A 455 2.18 0.70 37.17
N LEU A 456 2.68 1.84 37.66
CA LEU A 456 4.08 2.21 37.96
C LEU A 456 4.83 1.27 38.89
N SER A 457 6.15 1.13 38.63
CA SER A 457 7.15 0.77 39.63
C SER A 457 8.43 1.62 39.48
N ASP A 458 9.06 1.99 40.61
CA ASP A 458 10.22 2.85 40.74
C ASP A 458 11.45 2.32 39.98
N GLY A 459 12.05 3.09 39.07
CA GLY A 459 13.35 2.74 38.48
C GLY A 459 13.72 3.45 37.17
N ASP A 460 13.41 4.73 37.01
CA ASP A 460 13.80 5.47 35.81
C ASP A 460 15.15 6.21 36.00
N ASP A 461 16.09 5.93 35.12
CA ASP A 461 17.35 6.66 35.04
C ASP A 461 17.34 7.66 33.87
N ILE A 462 17.30 8.95 34.17
CA ILE A 462 17.54 10.02 33.20
C ILE A 462 18.95 10.53 33.39
N THR A 463 19.86 10.30 32.44
CA THR A 463 21.20 10.83 32.45
C THR A 463 21.31 12.03 31.53
N ILE A 464 21.57 13.20 32.09
CA ILE A 464 21.79 14.45 31.35
C ILE A 464 23.32 14.72 31.36
N ASN A 465 23.97 14.54 30.21
CA ASN A 465 25.36 14.88 30.01
C ASN A 465 25.46 16.19 29.20
N ASN A 466 25.65 17.31 29.89
CA ASN A 466 26.01 18.58 29.28
C ASN A 466 27.53 18.65 29.11
N SER A 467 28.03 18.43 27.91
CA SER A 467 29.39 18.80 27.57
C SER A 467 29.42 20.30 27.25
N SER A 468 30.06 21.04 28.16
CA SER A 468 30.30 22.49 28.05
C SER A 468 31.33 22.81 26.94
#